data_44354d6d4aa9ab86d31b47c5d73438d2
#
_entry.id   44354d6d4aa9ab86d31b47c5d73438d2
#
_cell.length_a   1.000
_cell.length_b   1.000
_cell.length_c   1.000
_cell.angle_alpha   90.00
_cell.angle_beta   90.00
_cell.angle_gamma   90.00
#
_symmetry.space_group_name_H-M   'P 1'
#
loop_
_entity.id
_entity.type
_entity.pdbx_description
1 polymer ?
#
loop_
_entity_poly.entity_id
_entity_poly.type
_entity_poly.pdbx_seq_one_letter_code
_entity_poly.pdbx_strand_id
1 'polypeptide(L)'
;SYIYFPLLEETKFIPGKKYTNASETLEYFDVISAKFGLNEHAIFQTEVNDVRWKDDERLWEINTNKGDKIKCNYVVHANGPLNRPKLPAINGINDFKGHTFHTSRWDYQYTGGSSKGNLSNLKDKRVAVIGTGATAVQCIPHLAESAKQLYVFQRTPSSIDERNNTETNEDWFLNQSPGWQAKRRENFEGFLTGNVNGKDLVNDGWTEVFRRILGAMLNNGPSRFRIFLWTLGSVFSRKLY
;
A
#
# COMPACT_ATOMS: atom_id res chain seq x y z
N SER A 1 -1.24 -10.82 -4.39
CA SER A 1 -2.52 -10.09 -4.28
C SER A 1 -3.63 -10.92 -3.66
N TYR A 2 -3.62 -12.24 -3.77
CA TYR A 2 -4.68 -13.09 -3.21
C TYR A 2 -4.86 -12.97 -1.67
N ILE A 3 -3.90 -12.37 -0.97
CA ILE A 3 -3.97 -12.05 0.46
C ILE A 3 -4.59 -10.67 0.69
N TYR A 4 -4.23 -9.70 -0.15
CA TYR A 4 -4.60 -8.30 0.05
C TYR A 4 -5.97 -7.94 -0.50
N PHE A 5 -6.45 -8.69 -1.50
CA PHE A 5 -7.80 -8.51 -2.03
C PHE A 5 -8.80 -9.20 -1.12
N PRO A 6 -9.71 -8.47 -0.47
CA PRO A 6 -10.77 -9.08 0.33
C PRO A 6 -11.83 -9.71 -0.59
N LEU A 7 -12.61 -10.65 -0.10
CA LEU A 7 -13.86 -11.13 -0.72
C LEU A 7 -13.69 -11.75 -2.12
N LEU A 8 -12.51 -12.36 -2.42
CA LEU A 8 -12.30 -13.02 -3.72
C LEU A 8 -13.23 -14.23 -3.91
N GLU A 9 -13.55 -14.94 -2.84
CA GLU A 9 -14.49 -16.07 -2.89
C GLU A 9 -15.90 -15.61 -3.23
N GLU A 10 -16.32 -14.51 -2.64
CA GLU A 10 -17.65 -13.94 -2.81
C GLU A 10 -17.81 -13.27 -4.18
N THR A 11 -16.79 -12.55 -4.63
CA THR A 11 -16.84 -11.83 -5.91
C THR A 11 -16.59 -12.73 -7.10
N LYS A 12 -15.89 -13.86 -6.91
CA LYS A 12 -15.39 -14.72 -7.98
C LYS A 12 -14.43 -14.00 -8.94
N PHE A 13 -13.86 -12.88 -8.49
CA PHE A 13 -12.86 -12.16 -9.26
C PHE A 13 -11.54 -12.93 -9.29
N ILE A 14 -11.00 -13.11 -10.48
CA ILE A 14 -9.71 -13.78 -10.68
C ILE A 14 -8.67 -12.72 -11.02
N PRO A 15 -7.75 -12.39 -10.10
CA PRO A 15 -6.64 -11.47 -10.42
C PRO A 15 -5.77 -12.03 -11.55
N GLY A 16 -5.42 -11.22 -12.54
CA GLY A 16 -4.64 -11.67 -13.68
C GLY A 16 -3.24 -12.16 -13.32
N LYS A 17 -2.64 -11.56 -12.27
CA LYS A 17 -1.30 -11.93 -11.79
C LYS A 17 -1.24 -12.11 -10.28
N LYS A 18 -0.19 -12.80 -9.83
CA LYS A 18 0.12 -12.94 -8.39
C LYS A 18 0.19 -11.58 -7.68
N TYR A 19 0.74 -10.56 -8.34
CA TYR A 19 0.76 -9.18 -7.88
C TYR A 19 0.13 -8.30 -8.95
N THR A 20 -1.05 -7.79 -8.66
CA THR A 20 -1.84 -6.94 -9.56
C THR A 20 -1.27 -5.53 -9.66
N ASN A 21 -1.56 -4.86 -10.76
CA ASN A 21 -1.26 -3.45 -10.95
C ASN A 21 -2.37 -2.56 -10.35
N ALA A 22 -2.12 -1.25 -10.31
CA ALA A 22 -3.05 -0.30 -9.71
C ALA A 22 -4.40 -0.23 -10.46
N SER A 23 -4.41 -0.36 -11.78
CA SER A 23 -5.64 -0.30 -12.56
C SER A 23 -6.54 -1.50 -12.28
N GLU A 24 -5.99 -2.70 -12.22
CA GLU A 24 -6.73 -3.92 -11.87
C GLU A 24 -7.22 -3.89 -10.41
N THR A 25 -6.42 -3.29 -9.51
CA THR A 25 -6.84 -3.09 -8.12
C THR A 25 -8.07 -2.17 -8.06
N LEU A 26 -8.08 -1.08 -8.80
CA LEU A 26 -9.21 -0.16 -8.85
C LEU A 26 -10.46 -0.84 -9.44
N GLU A 27 -10.32 -1.55 -10.55
CA GLU A 27 -11.39 -2.33 -11.17
C GLU A 27 -12.00 -3.34 -10.18
N TYR A 28 -11.16 -4.00 -9.38
CA TYR A 28 -11.64 -4.91 -8.36
C TYR A 28 -12.47 -4.21 -7.26
N PHE A 29 -12.07 -3.02 -6.84
CA PHE A 29 -12.86 -2.25 -5.87
C PHE A 29 -14.21 -1.80 -6.46
N ASP A 30 -14.27 -1.51 -7.75
CA ASP A 30 -15.54 -1.23 -8.44
C ASP A 30 -16.45 -2.45 -8.42
N VAL A 31 -15.89 -3.65 -8.66
CA VAL A 31 -16.64 -4.92 -8.55
C VAL A 31 -17.19 -5.13 -7.14
N ILE A 32 -16.40 -4.92 -6.10
CA ILE A 32 -16.85 -5.00 -4.70
C ILE A 32 -17.97 -3.98 -4.44
N SER A 33 -17.72 -2.74 -4.83
CA SER A 33 -18.66 -1.65 -4.60
C SER A 33 -20.03 -1.92 -5.23
N ALA A 34 -20.04 -2.37 -6.47
CA ALA A 34 -21.26 -2.74 -7.17
C ALA A 34 -21.97 -3.95 -6.53
N LYS A 35 -21.20 -5.00 -6.21
CA LYS A 35 -21.75 -6.23 -5.66
C LYS A 35 -22.42 -6.04 -4.29
N PHE A 36 -21.86 -5.19 -3.46
CA PHE A 36 -22.33 -4.97 -2.09
C PHE A 36 -23.08 -3.65 -1.90
N GLY A 37 -23.40 -2.92 -2.98
CA GLY A 37 -24.13 -1.65 -2.93
C GLY A 37 -23.43 -0.55 -2.13
N LEU A 38 -22.10 -0.55 -2.07
CA LEU A 38 -21.37 0.34 -1.17
C LEU A 38 -21.51 1.82 -1.52
N ASN A 39 -21.71 2.14 -2.79
CA ASN A 39 -21.85 3.52 -3.25
C ASN A 39 -23.11 4.20 -2.70
N GLU A 40 -24.17 3.43 -2.41
CA GLU A 40 -25.43 3.94 -1.85
C GLU A 40 -25.25 4.39 -0.38
N HIS A 41 -24.20 3.90 0.28
CA HIS A 41 -23.87 4.18 1.68
C HIS A 41 -22.62 5.03 1.84
N ALA A 42 -22.09 5.59 0.75
CA ALA A 42 -20.86 6.38 0.76
C ALA A 42 -21.15 7.88 0.53
N ILE A 43 -20.51 8.72 1.31
CA ILE A 43 -20.53 10.18 1.13
C ILE A 43 -19.18 10.59 0.53
N PHE A 44 -19.15 10.78 -0.78
CA PHE A 44 -17.94 11.13 -1.50
C PHE A 44 -17.59 12.62 -1.42
N GLN A 45 -16.32 12.95 -1.70
CA GLN A 45 -15.79 14.33 -1.70
C GLN A 45 -16.11 15.06 -0.38
N THR A 46 -16.04 14.33 0.73
CA THR A 46 -16.40 14.81 2.05
C THR A 46 -15.26 14.53 3.01
N GLU A 47 -14.71 15.59 3.57
CA GLU A 47 -13.65 15.52 4.57
C GLU A 47 -14.26 15.56 5.97
N VAL A 48 -13.86 14.62 6.81
CA VAL A 48 -14.22 14.64 8.24
C VAL A 48 -13.23 15.55 8.95
N ASN A 49 -13.75 16.64 9.53
CA ASN A 49 -12.95 17.66 10.21
C ASN A 49 -12.80 17.39 11.71
N ASP A 50 -13.83 16.78 12.31
CA ASP A 50 -13.87 16.55 13.75
C ASP A 50 -14.68 15.30 14.08
N VAL A 51 -14.22 14.57 15.08
CA VAL A 51 -14.89 13.37 15.62
C VAL A 51 -14.84 13.45 17.14
N ARG A 52 -15.99 13.56 17.80
CA ARG A 52 -16.10 13.71 19.25
C ARG A 52 -17.06 12.72 19.86
N TRP A 53 -16.65 12.15 20.97
CA TRP A 53 -17.54 11.40 21.83
C TRP A 53 -18.41 12.33 22.66
N LYS A 54 -19.71 12.08 22.71
CA LYS A 54 -20.69 12.78 23.53
C LYS A 54 -21.14 11.89 24.70
N ASP A 55 -20.67 12.19 25.88
CA ASP A 55 -20.92 11.36 27.07
C ASP A 55 -22.40 11.31 27.45
N ASP A 56 -23.11 12.43 27.32
CA ASP A 56 -24.53 12.58 27.61
C ASP A 56 -25.42 11.77 26.66
N GLU A 57 -25.06 11.69 25.40
CA GLU A 57 -25.78 10.94 24.36
C GLU A 57 -25.26 9.52 24.15
N ARG A 58 -24.06 9.21 24.63
CA ARG A 58 -23.31 7.94 24.36
C ARG A 58 -23.17 7.64 22.87
N LEU A 59 -22.86 8.66 22.11
CA LEU A 59 -22.70 8.59 20.64
C LEU A 59 -21.47 9.37 20.21
N TRP A 60 -20.94 8.99 19.06
CA TRP A 60 -19.98 9.79 18.32
C TRP A 60 -20.69 10.84 17.49
N GLU A 61 -20.23 12.06 17.55
CA GLU A 61 -20.59 13.13 16.63
C GLU A 61 -19.45 13.39 15.66
N ILE A 62 -19.76 13.36 14.37
CA ILE A 62 -18.81 13.55 13.27
C ILE A 62 -19.23 14.81 12.51
N ASN A 63 -18.29 15.75 12.34
CA ASN A 63 -18.52 16.98 11.59
C ASN A 63 -17.70 16.96 10.29
N THR A 64 -18.31 17.39 9.19
CA THR A 64 -17.69 17.39 7.86
C THR A 64 -17.40 18.80 7.35
N ASN A 65 -16.57 18.90 6.31
CA ASN A 65 -16.31 20.15 5.59
C ASN A 65 -17.52 20.71 4.86
N LYS A 66 -18.60 19.94 4.72
CA LYS A 66 -19.87 20.35 4.13
C LYS A 66 -20.89 20.85 5.16
N GLY A 67 -20.52 20.82 6.44
CA GLY A 67 -21.40 21.21 7.53
C GLY A 67 -22.33 20.12 8.04
N ASP A 68 -22.16 18.87 7.53
CA ASP A 68 -22.95 17.75 8.03
C ASP A 68 -22.55 17.38 9.44
N LYS A 69 -23.54 16.97 10.24
CA LYS A 69 -23.40 16.39 11.57
C LYS A 69 -23.97 14.97 11.56
N ILE A 70 -23.12 14.00 11.72
CA ILE A 70 -23.48 12.58 11.70
C ILE A 70 -23.30 12.02 13.11
N LYS A 71 -24.31 11.32 13.62
CA LYS A 71 -24.23 10.62 14.91
C LYS A 71 -24.20 9.13 14.69
N CYS A 72 -23.32 8.42 15.40
CA CYS A 72 -23.18 6.98 15.29
C CYS A 72 -22.65 6.34 16.59
N ASN A 73 -22.90 5.05 16.75
CA ASN A 73 -22.43 4.28 17.90
C ASN A 73 -20.95 3.91 17.78
N TYR A 74 -20.47 3.69 16.56
CA TYR A 74 -19.10 3.23 16.29
C TYR A 74 -18.46 4.04 15.18
N VAL A 75 -17.18 4.34 15.32
CA VAL A 75 -16.35 4.97 14.28
C VAL A 75 -15.17 4.05 13.96
N VAL A 76 -15.01 3.71 12.69
CA VAL A 76 -13.86 2.96 12.20
C VAL A 76 -12.97 3.87 11.36
N HIS A 77 -11.75 4.11 11.83
CA HIS A 77 -10.75 4.88 11.10
C HIS A 77 -10.01 3.96 10.12
N ALA A 78 -10.25 4.15 8.82
CA ALA A 78 -9.62 3.38 7.75
C ALA A 78 -8.79 4.23 6.77
N ASN A 79 -8.36 5.41 7.19
CA ASN A 79 -7.64 6.40 6.38
C ASN A 79 -6.18 6.04 6.07
N GLY A 80 -5.64 4.98 6.65
CA GLY A 80 -4.27 4.51 6.46
C GLY A 80 -3.19 5.43 7.06
N PRO A 81 -1.95 4.93 7.21
CA PRO A 81 -0.86 5.68 7.85
C PRO A 81 -0.05 6.56 6.88
N LEU A 82 -0.21 6.41 5.55
CA LEU A 82 0.65 7.03 4.53
C LEU A 82 -0.08 8.11 3.71
N ASN A 83 -1.13 8.71 4.25
CA ASN A 83 -1.97 9.68 3.54
C ASN A 83 -1.37 11.10 3.43
N ARG A 84 -0.36 11.43 4.25
CA ARG A 84 0.30 12.74 4.24
C ARG A 84 1.69 12.63 3.63
N PRO A 85 1.94 13.24 2.45
CA PRO A 85 3.26 13.29 1.87
C PRO A 85 4.20 14.10 2.75
N LYS A 86 5.44 13.64 2.89
CA LYS A 86 6.50 14.36 3.60
C LYS A 86 7.65 14.64 2.65
N LEU A 87 7.93 15.91 2.44
CA LEU A 87 9.08 16.33 1.64
C LEU A 87 10.39 16.20 2.44
N PRO A 88 11.52 15.93 1.78
CA PRO A 88 12.82 15.98 2.42
C PRO A 88 13.16 17.40 2.85
N ALA A 89 13.82 17.55 4.01
CA ALA A 89 14.32 18.84 4.49
C ALA A 89 15.63 19.18 3.77
N ILE A 90 15.55 19.64 2.54
CA ILE A 90 16.69 20.05 1.71
C ILE A 90 16.69 21.56 1.62
N ASN A 91 17.82 22.20 1.94
CA ASN A 91 17.97 23.64 1.79
C ASN A 91 17.75 24.05 0.33
N GLY A 92 16.93 25.08 0.12
CA GLY A 92 16.61 25.59 -1.21
C GLY A 92 15.57 24.76 -1.99
N ILE A 93 14.90 23.77 -1.38
CA ILE A 93 13.87 22.97 -2.08
C ILE A 93 12.75 23.85 -2.66
N ASN A 94 12.42 24.97 -1.99
CA ASN A 94 11.41 25.91 -2.45
C ASN A 94 11.94 26.92 -3.49
N ASP A 95 13.26 26.96 -3.73
CA ASP A 95 13.87 27.84 -4.71
C ASP A 95 13.91 27.23 -6.12
N PHE A 96 13.63 25.94 -6.22
CA PHE A 96 13.53 25.23 -7.49
C PHE A 96 12.39 25.79 -8.32
N LYS A 97 12.70 26.19 -9.56
CA LYS A 97 11.73 26.83 -10.46
C LYS A 97 11.03 25.84 -11.41
N GLY A 98 11.45 24.58 -11.38
CA GLY A 98 10.81 23.53 -12.16
C GLY A 98 9.54 23.02 -11.50
N HIS A 99 8.79 22.20 -12.24
CA HIS A 99 7.60 21.53 -11.71
C HIS A 99 7.98 20.43 -10.72
N THR A 100 7.29 20.37 -9.59
CA THR A 100 7.52 19.37 -8.54
C THR A 100 6.24 18.81 -8.01
N PHE A 101 6.21 17.52 -7.74
CA PHE A 101 5.12 16.84 -7.05
C PHE A 101 5.63 15.63 -6.26
N HIS A 102 4.86 15.23 -5.27
CA HIS A 102 5.14 14.01 -4.54
C HIS A 102 4.50 12.80 -5.26
N THR A 103 5.18 11.66 -5.30
CA THR A 103 4.71 10.46 -6.03
C THR A 103 3.33 9.96 -5.59
N SER A 104 2.89 10.22 -4.35
CA SER A 104 1.51 9.93 -3.89
C SER A 104 0.46 10.92 -4.41
N ARG A 105 0.88 11.93 -5.14
CA ARG A 105 0.05 12.96 -5.78
C ARG A 105 0.55 13.17 -7.21
N TRP A 106 0.54 12.08 -8.00
CA TRP A 106 1.07 12.09 -9.35
C TRP A 106 0.31 13.06 -10.24
N ASP A 107 1.05 13.90 -10.95
CA ASP A 107 0.49 14.90 -11.84
C ASP A 107 0.52 14.41 -13.29
N TYR A 108 -0.54 13.72 -13.70
CA TYR A 108 -0.69 13.24 -15.06
C TYR A 108 -0.98 14.36 -16.07
N GLN A 109 -1.50 15.51 -15.65
CA GLN A 109 -1.68 16.66 -16.53
C GLN A 109 -0.32 17.18 -17.00
N TYR A 110 0.66 17.18 -16.09
CA TYR A 110 2.03 17.58 -16.43
C TYR A 110 2.80 16.48 -17.15
N THR A 111 2.76 15.25 -16.67
CA THR A 111 3.59 14.15 -17.19
C THR A 111 3.01 13.50 -18.45
N GLY A 112 1.71 13.62 -18.68
CA GLY A 112 0.97 12.78 -19.61
C GLY A 112 0.85 11.34 -19.10
N GLY A 113 0.28 10.48 -19.92
CA GLY A 113 0.17 9.05 -19.64
C GLY A 113 -0.84 8.68 -18.55
N SER A 114 -0.57 7.57 -17.88
CA SER A 114 -1.41 7.02 -16.82
C SER A 114 -0.59 6.14 -15.87
N SER A 115 -1.26 5.45 -14.94
CA SER A 115 -0.63 4.43 -14.07
C SER A 115 0.00 3.26 -14.86
N LYS A 116 -0.25 3.16 -16.17
CA LYS A 116 0.37 2.18 -17.08
C LYS A 116 1.64 2.70 -17.74
N GLY A 117 2.07 3.92 -17.43
CA GLY A 117 3.22 4.58 -18.05
C GLY A 117 2.83 5.50 -19.20
N ASN A 118 3.63 5.51 -20.27
CA ASN A 118 3.49 6.41 -21.45
C ASN A 118 3.46 7.89 -21.05
N LEU A 119 4.43 8.32 -20.25
CA LEU A 119 4.54 9.69 -19.73
C LEU A 119 5.05 10.66 -20.80
N SER A 120 4.27 10.80 -21.89
CA SER A 120 4.67 11.39 -23.17
C SER A 120 5.15 12.84 -23.10
N ASN A 121 4.69 13.60 -22.10
CA ASN A 121 5.06 15.01 -21.92
C ASN A 121 6.45 15.17 -21.27
N LEU A 122 7.15 14.08 -20.97
CA LEU A 122 8.49 14.12 -20.39
C LEU A 122 9.63 13.98 -21.39
N LYS A 123 9.34 13.79 -22.69
CA LYS A 123 10.32 13.50 -23.75
C LYS A 123 11.43 14.55 -23.89
N ASP A 124 11.13 15.80 -23.62
CA ASP A 124 12.06 16.93 -23.68
C ASP A 124 12.63 17.32 -22.31
N LYS A 125 12.20 16.66 -21.23
CA LYS A 125 12.46 17.09 -19.87
C LYS A 125 13.58 16.29 -19.21
N ARG A 126 14.35 17.00 -18.37
CA ARG A 126 15.24 16.40 -17.38
C ARG A 126 14.47 16.20 -16.09
N VAL A 127 14.36 14.96 -15.64
CA VAL A 127 13.58 14.58 -14.47
C VAL A 127 14.51 14.15 -13.34
N ALA A 128 14.19 14.54 -12.12
CA ALA A 128 14.91 14.12 -10.93
C ALA A 128 13.95 13.37 -9.97
N VAL A 129 14.40 12.24 -9.46
CA VAL A 129 13.71 11.47 -8.41
C VAL A 129 14.55 11.49 -7.16
N ILE A 130 13.96 11.91 -6.04
CA ILE A 130 14.62 11.93 -4.74
C ILE A 130 14.09 10.78 -3.90
N GLY A 131 14.95 9.80 -3.65
CA GLY A 131 14.63 8.58 -2.92
C GLY A 131 14.53 7.34 -3.82
N THR A 132 14.80 6.18 -3.22
CA THR A 132 14.82 4.86 -3.89
C THR A 132 14.05 3.80 -3.10
N GLY A 133 12.99 4.21 -2.39
CA GLY A 133 12.09 3.29 -1.68
C GLY A 133 11.12 2.57 -2.62
N ALA A 134 10.20 1.80 -2.08
CA ALA A 134 9.27 0.95 -2.81
C ALA A 134 8.48 1.68 -3.92
N THR A 135 8.09 2.92 -3.70
CA THR A 135 7.41 3.73 -4.72
C THR A 135 8.36 4.09 -5.86
N ALA A 136 9.58 4.51 -5.55
CA ALA A 136 10.57 4.89 -6.55
C ALA A 136 10.95 3.72 -7.44
N VAL A 137 11.13 2.52 -6.89
CA VAL A 137 11.40 1.28 -7.64
C VAL A 137 10.33 1.03 -8.71
N GLN A 138 9.09 1.40 -8.45
CA GLN A 138 7.99 1.20 -9.38
C GLN A 138 7.91 2.32 -10.45
N CYS A 139 8.21 3.57 -10.11
CA CYS A 139 8.05 4.68 -11.06
C CYS A 139 9.32 4.99 -11.89
N ILE A 140 10.52 4.68 -11.38
CA ILE A 140 11.79 4.96 -12.06
C ILE A 140 11.85 4.34 -13.47
N PRO A 141 11.47 3.07 -13.71
CA PRO A 141 11.50 2.50 -15.06
C PRO A 141 10.65 3.30 -16.05
N HIS A 142 9.43 3.65 -15.70
CA HIS A 142 8.53 4.44 -16.57
C HIS A 142 9.06 5.86 -16.84
N LEU A 143 9.71 6.46 -15.84
CA LEU A 143 10.36 7.75 -16.00
C LEU A 143 11.60 7.65 -16.91
N ALA A 144 12.38 6.57 -16.78
CA ALA A 144 13.56 6.33 -17.61
C ALA A 144 13.21 6.13 -19.09
N GLU A 145 12.10 5.43 -19.37
CA GLU A 145 11.58 5.23 -20.72
C GLU A 145 11.08 6.52 -21.37
N SER A 146 10.57 7.45 -20.55
CA SER A 146 9.81 8.61 -21.04
C SER A 146 10.60 9.92 -21.03
N ALA A 147 11.50 10.11 -20.07
CA ALA A 147 12.22 11.37 -19.89
C ALA A 147 13.43 11.48 -20.83
N LYS A 148 13.76 12.73 -21.24
CA LYS A 148 15.00 13.00 -21.96
C LYS A 148 16.25 12.58 -21.17
N GLN A 149 16.22 12.82 -19.86
CA GLN A 149 17.27 12.45 -18.93
C GLN A 149 16.67 12.25 -17.55
N LEU A 150 17.01 11.15 -16.87
CA LEU A 150 16.60 10.87 -15.51
C LEU A 150 17.81 10.93 -14.55
N TYR A 151 17.60 11.61 -13.44
CA TYR A 151 18.53 11.65 -12.30
C TYR A 151 17.87 11.02 -11.09
N VAL A 152 18.55 10.09 -10.45
CA VAL A 152 18.03 9.41 -9.25
C VAL A 152 18.97 9.70 -8.08
N PHE A 153 18.42 10.35 -7.05
CA PHE A 153 19.18 10.69 -5.84
C PHE A 153 18.88 9.68 -4.74
N GLN A 154 19.89 8.97 -4.31
CA GLN A 154 19.81 7.92 -3.31
C GLN A 154 20.73 8.25 -2.12
N ARG A 155 20.17 8.25 -0.92
CA ARG A 155 20.96 8.36 0.31
C ARG A 155 21.41 6.99 0.82
N THR A 156 20.46 6.06 0.91
CA THR A 156 20.70 4.71 1.41
C THR A 156 20.18 3.71 0.38
N PRO A 157 21.01 2.78 -0.08
CA PRO A 157 20.59 1.76 -1.03
C PRO A 157 19.44 0.93 -0.47
N SER A 158 18.44 0.69 -1.31
CA SER A 158 17.37 -0.27 -1.02
C SER A 158 17.73 -1.63 -1.61
N SER A 159 17.43 -2.70 -0.90
CA SER A 159 17.48 -4.05 -1.47
C SER A 159 16.35 -4.17 -2.50
N ILE A 160 16.69 -4.63 -3.69
CA ILE A 160 15.76 -4.87 -4.79
C ILE A 160 15.94 -6.31 -5.22
N ASP A 161 14.89 -7.09 -5.05
CA ASP A 161 14.84 -8.49 -5.47
C ASP A 161 13.87 -8.68 -6.63
N GLU A 162 14.07 -9.75 -7.38
CA GLU A 162 13.17 -10.17 -8.44
C GLU A 162 11.84 -10.64 -7.84
N ARG A 163 10.72 -10.05 -8.30
CA ARG A 163 9.41 -10.33 -7.70
C ARG A 163 8.79 -11.64 -8.17
N ASN A 164 9.22 -12.21 -9.29
CA ASN A 164 8.64 -13.41 -9.88
C ASN A 164 7.10 -13.30 -10.01
N ASN A 165 6.63 -12.24 -10.67
CA ASN A 165 5.21 -11.98 -10.84
C ASN A 165 4.63 -12.85 -11.95
N THR A 166 4.09 -13.99 -11.58
CA THR A 166 3.50 -14.96 -12.50
C THR A 166 2.03 -14.66 -12.77
N GLU A 167 1.55 -15.08 -13.95
CA GLU A 167 0.12 -15.12 -14.26
C GLU A 167 -0.62 -16.01 -13.26
N THR A 168 -1.88 -15.70 -13.00
CA THR A 168 -2.75 -16.54 -12.18
C THR A 168 -3.06 -17.83 -12.92
N ASN A 169 -2.92 -18.97 -12.26
CA ASN A 169 -3.45 -20.22 -12.76
C ASN A 169 -4.95 -20.27 -12.43
N GLU A 170 -5.78 -20.07 -13.45
CA GLU A 170 -7.24 -20.01 -13.30
C GLU A 170 -7.82 -21.33 -12.79
N ASP A 171 -7.33 -22.47 -13.27
CA ASP A 171 -7.79 -23.79 -12.81
C ASP A 171 -7.53 -23.97 -11.32
N TRP A 172 -6.32 -23.57 -10.86
CA TRP A 172 -6.02 -23.60 -9.45
C TRP A 172 -6.98 -22.70 -8.65
N PHE A 173 -7.24 -21.50 -9.14
CA PHE A 173 -8.10 -20.53 -8.46
C PHE A 173 -9.54 -21.01 -8.33
N LEU A 174 -10.10 -21.54 -9.41
CA LEU A 174 -11.48 -22.02 -9.49
C LEU A 174 -11.71 -23.31 -8.68
N ASN A 175 -10.68 -24.14 -8.51
CA ASN A 175 -10.77 -25.42 -7.80
C ASN A 175 -10.46 -25.29 -6.29
N GLN A 176 -10.41 -24.09 -5.73
CA GLN A 176 -10.21 -23.90 -4.30
C GLN A 176 -11.47 -24.31 -3.51
N SER A 177 -11.26 -24.97 -2.37
CA SER A 177 -12.35 -25.28 -1.44
C SER A 177 -12.87 -24.03 -0.75
N PRO A 178 -14.16 -23.95 -0.38
CA PRO A 178 -14.69 -22.84 0.40
C PRO A 178 -13.86 -22.54 1.64
N GLY A 179 -13.64 -21.26 1.94
CA GLY A 179 -12.80 -20.78 3.04
C GLY A 179 -11.30 -20.77 2.75
N TRP A 180 -10.88 -21.01 1.51
CA TRP A 180 -9.47 -21.02 1.14
C TRP A 180 -8.79 -19.67 1.39
N GLN A 181 -9.49 -18.57 1.16
CA GLN A 181 -8.92 -17.24 1.33
C GLN A 181 -8.69 -16.94 2.80
N ALA A 182 -9.63 -17.29 3.68
CA ALA A 182 -9.47 -17.14 5.12
C ALA A 182 -8.29 -17.97 5.66
N LYS A 183 -8.19 -19.24 5.26
CA LYS A 183 -7.05 -20.12 5.63
C LYS A 183 -5.71 -19.56 5.15
N ARG A 184 -5.69 -19.00 3.95
CA ARG A 184 -4.48 -18.39 3.38
C ARG A 184 -4.06 -17.14 4.15
N ARG A 185 -5.03 -16.32 4.57
CA ARG A 185 -4.78 -15.13 5.40
C ARG A 185 -4.27 -15.53 6.79
N GLU A 186 -4.92 -16.47 7.45
CA GLU A 186 -4.49 -16.99 8.74
C GLU A 186 -3.06 -17.56 8.67
N ASN A 187 -2.74 -18.31 7.61
CA ASN A 187 -1.40 -18.80 7.36
C ASN A 187 -0.37 -17.67 7.23
N PHE A 188 -0.71 -16.61 6.48
CA PHE A 188 0.16 -15.44 6.34
C PHE A 188 0.36 -14.69 7.66
N GLU A 189 -0.71 -14.47 8.42
CA GLU A 189 -0.65 -13.84 9.75
C GLU A 189 0.18 -14.67 10.73
N GLY A 190 0.14 -15.99 10.61
CA GLY A 190 1.01 -16.88 11.35
C GLY A 190 2.50 -16.58 11.10
N PHE A 191 2.91 -16.36 9.86
CA PHE A 191 4.30 -15.96 9.56
C PHE A 191 4.65 -14.59 10.19
N LEU A 192 3.73 -13.63 10.18
CA LEU A 192 3.95 -12.33 10.81
C LEU A 192 4.12 -12.41 12.33
N THR A 193 3.45 -13.34 12.97
CA THR A 193 3.47 -13.53 14.43
C THR A 193 4.50 -14.55 14.91
N GLY A 194 5.29 -15.12 13.99
CA GLY A 194 6.34 -16.07 14.32
C GLY A 194 5.91 -17.54 14.36
N ASN A 195 4.68 -17.85 14.04
CA ASN A 195 4.20 -19.23 13.87
C ASN A 195 4.49 -19.71 12.44
N VAL A 196 5.73 -20.16 12.23
CA VAL A 196 6.23 -20.62 10.91
C VAL A 196 6.15 -22.14 10.73
N ASN A 197 5.51 -22.83 11.64
CA ASN A 197 5.36 -24.27 11.61
C ASN A 197 4.24 -24.65 10.64
N GLY A 198 4.59 -25.18 9.48
CA GLY A 198 3.63 -25.65 8.51
C GLY A 198 3.95 -25.26 7.07
N LYS A 199 3.06 -25.68 6.17
CA LYS A 199 3.16 -25.35 4.76
C LYS A 199 2.84 -23.88 4.53
N ASP A 200 3.69 -23.19 3.80
CA ASP A 200 3.43 -21.84 3.32
C ASP A 200 2.40 -21.88 2.19
N LEU A 201 1.19 -21.42 2.47
CA LEU A 201 0.12 -21.36 1.49
C LEU A 201 0.24 -20.13 0.57
N VAL A 202 1.04 -19.14 0.98
CA VAL A 202 1.21 -17.86 0.25
C VAL A 202 2.36 -17.94 -0.71
N ASN A 203 3.50 -18.43 -0.23
CA ASN A 203 4.73 -18.64 -0.99
C ASN A 203 5.12 -17.39 -1.81
N ASP A 204 5.31 -16.27 -1.12
CA ASP A 204 5.72 -15.02 -1.73
C ASP A 204 6.97 -14.42 -1.06
N GLY A 205 7.46 -13.30 -1.61
CA GLY A 205 8.64 -12.62 -1.08
C GLY A 205 8.49 -12.18 0.39
N TRP A 206 7.27 -11.90 0.86
CA TRP A 206 7.04 -11.54 2.26
C TRP A 206 7.21 -12.72 3.19
N THR A 207 6.61 -13.87 2.86
CA THR A 207 6.77 -15.08 3.68
C THR A 207 8.22 -15.57 3.67
N GLU A 208 8.95 -15.40 2.57
CA GLU A 208 10.38 -15.69 2.50
C GLU A 208 11.19 -14.75 3.41
N VAL A 209 10.95 -13.45 3.37
CA VAL A 209 11.63 -12.47 4.25
C VAL A 209 11.36 -12.80 5.71
N PHE A 210 10.14 -13.12 6.09
CA PHE A 210 9.81 -13.49 7.47
C PHE A 210 10.51 -14.79 7.90
N ARG A 211 10.57 -15.80 7.04
CA ARG A 211 11.34 -17.03 7.33
C ARG A 211 12.81 -16.74 7.57
N ARG A 212 13.43 -15.93 6.71
CA ARG A 212 14.85 -15.55 6.86
C ARG A 212 15.10 -14.80 8.17
N ILE A 213 14.24 -13.82 8.49
CA ILE A 213 14.33 -13.05 9.74
C ILE A 213 14.17 -13.97 10.95
N LEU A 214 13.13 -14.80 10.98
CA LEU A 214 12.87 -15.72 12.08
C LEU A 214 13.96 -16.79 12.21
N GLY A 215 14.42 -17.35 11.09
CA GLY A 215 15.54 -18.28 11.09
C GLY A 215 16.83 -17.66 11.64
N ALA A 216 17.13 -16.42 11.28
CA ALA A 216 18.26 -15.69 11.82
C ALA A 216 18.11 -15.39 13.32
N MET A 217 16.88 -15.18 13.80
CA MET A 217 16.59 -14.94 15.22
C MET A 217 16.72 -16.20 16.06
N LEU A 218 16.19 -17.31 15.58
CA LEU A 218 16.27 -18.61 16.28
C LEU A 218 17.73 -19.10 16.38
N ASN A 219 18.54 -18.86 15.37
CA ASN A 219 19.94 -19.28 15.35
C ASN A 219 20.88 -18.36 16.14
N ASN A 220 20.51 -17.12 16.44
CA ASN A 220 21.38 -16.11 17.08
C ASN A 220 20.98 -15.74 18.54
N GLY A 221 19.97 -16.41 19.11
CA GLY A 221 19.53 -16.22 20.48
C GLY A 221 18.62 -15.01 20.75
N PRO A 222 17.98 -14.96 21.94
CA PRO A 222 16.90 -14.00 22.24
C PRO A 222 17.31 -12.55 22.40
N SER A 223 18.60 -12.25 22.60
CA SER A 223 19.08 -10.87 22.81
C SER A 223 18.97 -10.01 21.54
N ARG A 224 19.17 -10.56 20.35
CA ARG A 224 19.03 -9.85 19.08
C ARG A 224 17.57 -9.67 18.63
N PHE A 225 16.67 -10.54 19.09
CA PHE A 225 15.25 -10.40 18.88
C PHE A 225 14.68 -9.14 19.56
N ARG A 226 15.10 -8.85 20.79
CA ARG A 226 14.69 -7.64 21.53
C ARG A 226 15.19 -6.36 20.82
N ILE A 227 16.38 -6.37 20.24
CA ILE A 227 16.93 -5.24 19.47
C ILE A 227 16.13 -5.04 18.18
N PHE A 228 15.76 -6.11 17.48
CA PHE A 228 14.99 -6.02 16.24
C PHE A 228 13.55 -5.56 16.49
N LEU A 229 12.87 -6.08 17.50
CA LEU A 229 11.55 -5.61 17.92
C LEU A 229 11.61 -4.16 18.42
N TRP A 230 12.69 -3.78 19.11
CA TRP A 230 12.90 -2.40 19.53
C TRP A 230 13.14 -1.47 18.34
N THR A 231 13.90 -1.90 17.32
CA THR A 231 14.10 -1.13 16.08
C THR A 231 12.81 -1.04 15.24
N LEU A 232 12.05 -2.10 15.11
CA LEU A 232 10.72 -2.05 14.48
C LEU A 232 9.76 -1.18 15.29
N GLY A 233 9.67 -1.37 16.60
CA GLY A 233 8.87 -0.55 17.50
C GLY A 233 9.29 0.92 17.47
N SER A 234 10.58 1.23 17.41
CA SER A 234 11.07 2.60 17.32
C SER A 234 10.82 3.26 15.96
N VAL A 235 10.76 2.48 14.89
CA VAL A 235 10.35 2.97 13.55
C VAL A 235 8.86 3.29 13.53
N PHE A 236 8.03 2.50 14.22
CA PHE A 236 6.59 2.76 14.34
C PHE A 236 6.26 3.79 15.42
N SER A 237 6.95 3.80 16.57
CA SER A 237 6.67 4.73 17.67
C SER A 237 7.20 6.14 17.46
N ARG A 238 8.28 6.34 16.69
CA ARG A 238 8.78 7.68 16.33
C ARG A 238 7.90 8.45 15.35
N LYS A 239 6.79 7.86 14.89
CA LYS A 239 5.82 8.51 14.00
C LYS A 239 4.49 8.87 14.67
N LEU A 240 4.38 8.72 15.99
CA LEU A 240 3.16 9.03 16.76
C LEU A 240 3.28 10.29 17.65
N TYR A 241 4.38 11.09 17.47
CA TYR A 241 4.50 12.42 18.11
C TYR A 241 4.82 13.48 17.06
#